data_76d3e73c489dded9b419818cbc071196
#
_entry.id   76d3e73c489dded9b419818cbc071196
#
_cell.length_a   1.000
_cell.length_b   1.000
_cell.length_c   1.000
_cell.angle_alpha   90.00
_cell.angle_beta   90.00
_cell.angle_gamma   90.00
#
_symmetry.space_group_name_H-M   'P 1'
#
loop_
_entity.id
_entity.type
_entity.pdbx_description
1 polymer ?
#
loop_
_entity_poly.entity_id
_entity_poly.type
_entity_poly.pdbx_seq_one_letter_code
_entity_poly.pdbx_strand_id
1 'polypeptide(L)'
;MKKLAFVLALSGAFVSTSALAWGPDGHRAVGAIADKLIKGTNAEKHVKELLQPGESLEGVANWPDCVKGNYCGPQSPEMVEYVNANPKHQEYHYTDVPFQFDHYHDGDVGTADDDIVQTLKQAIAVLQGKDTPQTNPHHFTRRQALILITHMTGDIHQPLHVGAAYVSKDGTFVVPKKHGDIDAVGIFDSRGGNNFLVDDAKIEKLALANDIPPGEPKPEKPGVPKNLTKPFHSYWDGTTVNYAFRRLRTKTPDQFAQTVIASHPAVTMNTGDVSTWPYQWADDTLIYSKQAYADVTVGPLTPQVSKKGETYYTWTMEVPANYPVPSSAIAKNQLIKGGYHLAALLEAIWP
;
A
#
# COMPACT_ATOMS: atom_id res chain seq x y z
N MET A 1 -50.53 27.64 14.79
CA MET A 1 -49.31 27.21 15.47
C MET A 1 -48.66 26.13 14.63
N LYS A 2 -47.68 26.52 13.82
CA LYS A 2 -46.94 25.55 12.93
C LYS A 2 -45.73 25.04 13.68
N LYS A 3 -45.70 23.75 13.97
CA LYS A 3 -44.55 23.10 14.57
C LYS A 3 -43.47 22.92 13.49
N LEU A 4 -42.34 23.63 13.63
CA LEU A 4 -41.13 23.40 12.85
C LEU A 4 -40.44 22.17 13.45
N ALA A 5 -40.36 21.12 12.67
CA ALA A 5 -39.52 19.97 13.01
C ALA A 5 -38.08 20.27 12.56
N PHE A 6 -37.20 20.43 13.54
CA PHE A 6 -35.76 20.52 13.30
C PHE A 6 -35.23 19.11 13.02
N VAL A 7 -34.87 18.81 11.79
CA VAL A 7 -34.10 17.62 11.44
C VAL A 7 -32.65 17.92 11.73
N LEU A 8 -32.12 17.37 12.83
CA LEU A 8 -30.69 17.38 13.08
C LEU A 8 -30.02 16.39 12.10
N ALA A 9 -29.44 16.92 11.05
CA ALA A 9 -28.50 16.15 10.23
C ALA A 9 -27.23 15.92 11.05
N LEU A 10 -27.05 14.70 11.57
CA LEU A 10 -25.75 14.26 12.10
C LEU A 10 -24.77 14.15 10.91
N SER A 11 -24.02 15.22 10.67
CA SER A 11 -22.86 15.17 9.77
C SER A 11 -21.73 14.37 10.46
N GLY A 12 -21.69 13.08 10.17
CA GLY A 12 -20.56 12.24 10.53
C GLY A 12 -19.30 12.80 9.87
N ALA A 13 -18.36 13.30 10.67
CA ALA A 13 -17.06 13.72 10.19
C ALA A 13 -16.24 12.47 9.79
N PHE A 14 -16.30 12.09 8.52
CA PHE A 14 -15.29 11.18 7.97
C PHE A 14 -13.96 11.92 7.95
N VAL A 15 -13.05 11.53 8.83
CA VAL A 15 -11.64 11.78 8.63
C VAL A 15 -11.27 10.95 7.42
N SER A 16 -10.95 11.57 6.29
CA SER A 16 -10.25 10.88 5.21
C SER A 16 -8.93 10.42 5.81
N THR A 17 -8.89 9.17 6.27
CA THR A 17 -7.64 8.50 6.54
C THR A 17 -6.97 8.39 5.19
N SER A 18 -5.87 9.11 4.99
CA SER A 18 -4.98 8.86 3.88
C SER A 18 -4.76 7.36 3.84
N ALA A 19 -5.04 6.71 2.71
CA ALA A 19 -4.71 5.31 2.57
C ALA A 19 -3.21 5.20 2.81
N LEU A 20 -2.88 4.45 3.85
CA LEU A 20 -1.52 4.04 4.10
C LEU A 20 -1.37 2.74 3.32
N ALA A 21 -0.35 2.61 2.51
CA ALA A 21 0.11 1.36 1.91
C ALA A 21 0.13 0.22 2.94
N TRP A 22 0.79 -0.89 2.74
CA TRP A 22 0.91 -1.82 3.89
C TRP A 22 1.00 -1.02 5.18
N GLY A 23 0.07 -1.14 6.09
CA GLY A 23 0.10 -0.35 7.33
C GLY A 23 1.47 -0.43 8.02
N PRO A 24 1.73 0.38 9.04
CA PRO A 24 3.06 0.50 9.64
C PRO A 24 3.79 -0.82 9.92
N ASP A 25 3.05 -1.85 10.35
CA ASP A 25 3.65 -3.15 10.65
C ASP A 25 4.07 -3.92 9.39
N GLY A 26 3.38 -3.73 8.26
CA GLY A 26 3.73 -4.36 7.00
C GLY A 26 5.01 -3.79 6.41
N HIS A 27 5.14 -2.46 6.31
CA HIS A 27 6.38 -1.81 5.87
C HIS A 27 7.56 -2.15 6.75
N ARG A 28 7.36 -2.11 8.07
CA ARG A 28 8.40 -2.50 9.01
C ARG A 28 8.79 -3.97 8.88
N ALA A 29 7.85 -4.86 8.56
CA ALA A 29 8.17 -6.27 8.31
C ALA A 29 9.05 -6.45 7.06
N VAL A 30 8.76 -5.71 5.98
CA VAL A 30 9.61 -5.70 4.76
C VAL A 30 11.02 -5.18 5.10
N GLY A 31 11.13 -4.05 5.79
CA GLY A 31 12.42 -3.49 6.24
C GLY A 31 13.17 -4.44 7.18
N ALA A 32 12.49 -5.06 8.16
CA ALA A 32 13.09 -5.99 9.10
C ALA A 32 13.63 -7.28 8.44
N ILE A 33 12.95 -7.79 7.41
CA ILE A 33 13.45 -8.92 6.61
C ILE A 33 14.73 -8.50 5.88
N ALA A 34 14.71 -7.34 5.20
CA ALA A 34 15.86 -6.85 4.46
C ALA A 34 17.06 -6.58 5.38
N ASP A 35 16.87 -5.91 6.53
CA ASP A 35 17.93 -5.67 7.54
C ASP A 35 18.65 -6.97 7.95
N LYS A 36 17.90 -8.06 8.10
CA LYS A 36 18.48 -9.36 8.50
C LYS A 36 19.23 -10.05 7.37
N LEU A 37 18.71 -9.94 6.14
CA LEU A 37 19.29 -10.60 4.97
C LEU A 37 20.59 -9.94 4.51
N ILE A 38 20.67 -8.60 4.53
CA ILE A 38 21.89 -7.87 4.11
C ILE A 38 22.98 -7.86 5.17
N LYS A 39 22.76 -8.46 6.33
CA LYS A 39 23.72 -8.41 7.45
C LYS A 39 25.08 -8.99 7.06
N GLY A 40 26.13 -8.22 7.24
CA GLY A 40 27.52 -8.60 6.91
C GLY A 40 27.93 -8.35 5.45
N THR A 41 27.03 -7.85 4.60
CA THR A 41 27.29 -7.53 3.20
C THR A 41 27.81 -6.10 2.99
N ASN A 42 28.24 -5.78 1.76
CA ASN A 42 28.54 -4.40 1.38
C ASN A 42 27.28 -3.51 1.40
N ALA A 43 26.12 -4.07 1.04
CA ALA A 43 24.85 -3.36 1.12
C ALA A 43 24.57 -2.85 2.54
N GLU A 44 24.79 -3.65 3.59
CA GLU A 44 24.65 -3.19 4.98
C GLU A 44 25.51 -1.97 5.29
N LYS A 45 26.76 -1.92 4.81
CA LYS A 45 27.67 -0.78 5.04
C LYS A 45 27.11 0.48 4.43
N HIS A 46 26.70 0.43 3.15
CA HIS A 46 26.14 1.59 2.45
C HIS A 46 24.80 2.05 3.04
N VAL A 47 23.96 1.12 3.47
CA VAL A 47 22.72 1.44 4.20
C VAL A 47 23.05 2.24 5.48
N LYS A 48 24.02 1.77 6.28
CA LYS A 48 24.46 2.46 7.51
C LYS A 48 25.09 3.84 7.26
N GLU A 49 25.77 4.02 6.13
CA GLU A 49 26.33 5.32 5.74
C GLU A 49 25.25 6.34 5.38
N LEU A 50 24.11 5.90 4.86
CA LEU A 50 23.01 6.75 4.42
C LEU A 50 21.97 7.01 5.51
N LEU A 51 21.82 6.10 6.46
CA LEU A 51 20.91 6.24 7.59
C LEU A 51 21.57 6.99 8.76
N GLN A 52 20.75 7.59 9.62
CA GLN A 52 21.24 8.24 10.83
C GLN A 52 21.66 7.18 11.87
N PRO A 53 22.56 7.51 12.80
CA PRO A 53 22.96 6.57 13.85
C PRO A 53 21.75 6.02 14.63
N GLY A 54 21.62 4.70 14.65
CA GLY A 54 20.53 3.99 15.33
C GLY A 54 19.30 3.74 14.46
N GLU A 55 19.25 4.25 13.23
CA GLU A 55 18.22 3.88 12.27
C GLU A 55 18.52 2.54 11.60
N SER A 56 17.47 1.91 11.08
CA SER A 56 17.50 0.68 10.27
C SER A 56 16.47 0.78 9.15
N LEU A 57 16.50 -0.14 8.19
CA LEU A 57 15.46 -0.21 7.15
C LEU A 57 14.08 -0.41 7.79
N GLU A 58 13.95 -1.27 8.82
CA GLU A 58 12.72 -1.39 9.60
C GLU A 58 12.27 -0.05 10.17
N GLY A 59 13.21 0.71 10.76
CA GLY A 59 12.91 1.97 11.45
C GLY A 59 12.41 3.08 10.52
N VAL A 60 12.96 3.18 9.30
CA VAL A 60 12.62 4.22 8.33
C VAL A 60 11.50 3.82 7.38
N ALA A 61 11.07 2.56 7.40
CA ALA A 61 10.13 2.01 6.43
C ALA A 61 8.78 2.78 6.33
N ASN A 62 8.34 3.43 7.39
CA ASN A 62 7.10 4.22 7.40
C ASN A 62 7.29 5.70 7.08
N TRP A 63 8.51 6.17 6.93
CA TRP A 63 8.78 7.59 6.75
C TRP A 63 8.02 8.21 5.57
N PRO A 64 7.93 7.58 4.36
CA PRO A 64 7.19 8.13 3.22
C PRO A 64 5.68 8.26 3.46
N ASP A 65 5.13 7.46 4.34
CA ASP A 65 3.75 7.64 4.79
C ASP A 65 3.64 8.76 5.82
N CYS A 66 4.57 8.82 6.77
CA CYS A 66 4.55 9.84 7.83
C CYS A 66 4.60 11.26 7.27
N VAL A 67 5.22 11.49 6.11
CA VAL A 67 5.26 12.82 5.47
C VAL A 67 3.91 13.25 4.86
N LYS A 68 2.95 12.32 4.69
CA LYS A 68 1.61 12.65 4.19
C LYS A 68 0.75 13.44 5.21
N GLY A 69 1.18 13.53 6.47
CA GLY A 69 0.43 14.22 7.51
C GLY A 69 1.09 14.11 8.89
N ASN A 70 0.33 14.42 9.94
CA ASN A 70 0.85 14.46 11.32
C ASN A 70 0.51 13.21 12.16
N TYR A 71 0.10 12.11 11.54
CA TYR A 71 -0.35 10.91 12.28
C TYR A 71 0.82 10.10 12.89
N CYS A 72 2.05 10.30 12.42
CA CYS A 72 3.26 9.79 13.07
C CYS A 72 3.83 10.76 14.12
N GLY A 73 3.21 11.91 14.32
CA GLY A 73 3.70 12.99 15.15
C GLY A 73 4.06 14.23 14.32
N PRO A 74 4.71 15.25 14.93
CA PRO A 74 5.16 16.44 14.21
C PRO A 74 6.16 16.07 13.10
N GLN A 75 6.04 16.72 11.95
CA GLN A 75 6.99 16.54 10.85
C GLN A 75 8.36 17.12 11.20
N SER A 76 9.42 16.38 10.88
CA SER A 76 10.79 16.86 10.99
C SER A 76 11.11 17.90 9.89
N PRO A 77 12.15 18.73 10.04
CA PRO A 77 12.60 19.63 8.98
C PRO A 77 12.85 18.90 7.64
N GLU A 78 13.46 17.72 7.66
CA GLU A 78 13.68 16.89 6.48
C GLU A 78 12.36 16.49 5.79
N MET A 79 11.32 16.13 6.57
CA MET A 79 9.99 15.81 6.04
C MET A 79 9.34 17.02 5.37
N VAL A 80 9.42 18.19 6.01
CA VAL A 80 8.87 19.45 5.47
C VAL A 80 9.56 19.84 4.16
N GLU A 81 10.90 19.72 4.11
CA GLU A 81 11.69 19.99 2.90
C GLU A 81 11.30 19.04 1.76
N TYR A 82 11.21 17.75 2.06
CA TYR A 82 10.79 16.74 1.08
C TYR A 82 9.39 17.02 0.52
N VAL A 83 8.40 17.32 1.36
CA VAL A 83 7.03 17.64 0.94
C VAL A 83 6.98 18.88 0.07
N ASN A 84 7.74 19.92 0.42
CA ASN A 84 7.80 21.16 -0.35
C ASN A 84 8.44 20.95 -1.74
N ALA A 85 9.47 20.12 -1.82
CA ALA A 85 10.12 19.76 -3.07
C ALA A 85 9.27 18.80 -3.93
N ASN A 86 8.41 18.00 -3.30
CA ASN A 86 7.64 16.93 -3.92
C ASN A 86 6.14 17.06 -3.63
N PRO A 87 5.43 18.07 -4.19
CA PRO A 87 4.02 18.34 -3.87
C PRO A 87 3.07 17.20 -4.25
N LYS A 88 3.48 16.31 -5.14
CA LYS A 88 2.74 15.12 -5.58
C LYS A 88 3.21 13.82 -4.92
N HIS A 89 4.04 13.89 -3.87
CA HIS A 89 4.63 12.72 -3.23
C HIS A 89 3.62 11.63 -2.81
N GLN A 90 2.34 11.98 -2.67
CA GLN A 90 1.28 11.01 -2.37
C GLN A 90 0.97 10.07 -3.54
N GLU A 91 1.24 10.50 -4.78
CA GLU A 91 1.03 9.72 -6.00
C GLU A 91 2.14 8.69 -6.23
N TYR A 92 3.32 8.85 -5.61
CA TYR A 92 4.49 7.97 -5.76
C TYR A 92 4.29 6.55 -5.23
N HIS A 93 3.27 6.32 -4.44
CA HIS A 93 3.05 5.08 -3.69
C HIS A 93 2.31 3.99 -4.46
N TYR A 94 1.73 4.30 -5.62
CA TYR A 94 0.85 3.40 -6.34
C TYR A 94 0.88 3.67 -7.85
N THR A 95 0.33 2.73 -8.58
CA THR A 95 -0.16 2.88 -9.94
C THR A 95 -1.56 2.28 -10.00
N ASP A 96 -2.41 2.75 -10.91
CA ASP A 96 -3.83 2.37 -11.00
C ASP A 96 -4.11 1.54 -12.27
N VAL A 97 -3.20 0.63 -12.64
CA VAL A 97 -3.40 -0.27 -13.78
C VAL A 97 -4.70 -1.06 -13.60
N PRO A 98 -5.59 -1.15 -14.61
CA PRO A 98 -6.77 -1.99 -14.50
C PRO A 98 -6.39 -3.40 -14.06
N PHE A 99 -6.92 -3.89 -12.94
CA PHE A 99 -6.52 -5.18 -12.35
C PHE A 99 -6.69 -6.38 -13.29
N GLN A 100 -7.44 -6.21 -14.37
CA GLN A 100 -7.64 -7.22 -15.42
C GLN A 100 -6.42 -7.38 -16.33
N PHE A 101 -5.47 -6.43 -16.33
CA PHE A 101 -4.25 -6.51 -17.14
C PHE A 101 -3.28 -7.55 -16.58
N ASP A 102 -2.39 -8.03 -17.46
CA ASP A 102 -1.33 -8.98 -17.09
C ASP A 102 0.01 -8.29 -16.86
N HIS A 103 0.20 -7.11 -17.46
CA HIS A 103 1.47 -6.40 -17.48
C HIS A 103 1.26 -4.90 -17.26
N TYR A 104 2.27 -4.29 -16.65
CA TYR A 104 2.44 -2.84 -16.58
C TYR A 104 3.24 -2.35 -17.77
N HIS A 105 2.73 -1.34 -18.47
CA HIS A 105 3.48 -0.63 -19.52
C HIS A 105 3.38 0.88 -19.32
N ASP A 106 4.51 1.58 -19.55
CA ASP A 106 4.54 3.03 -19.50
C ASP A 106 3.52 3.63 -20.47
N GLY A 107 2.69 4.55 -19.98
CA GLY A 107 1.66 5.24 -20.77
C GLY A 107 0.33 4.48 -20.93
N ASP A 108 0.21 3.28 -20.41
CA ASP A 108 -1.07 2.57 -20.37
C ASP A 108 -2.06 3.26 -19.40
N VAL A 109 -3.34 2.94 -19.54
CA VAL A 109 -4.37 3.45 -18.64
C VAL A 109 -4.05 3.10 -17.19
N GLY A 110 -4.10 4.10 -16.33
CA GLY A 110 -3.83 3.95 -14.89
C GLY A 110 -2.37 4.15 -14.50
N THR A 111 -1.44 4.26 -15.47
CA THR A 111 -0.04 4.59 -15.18
C THR A 111 0.21 6.10 -15.19
N ALA A 112 1.27 6.55 -14.54
CA ALA A 112 1.70 7.94 -14.52
C ALA A 112 3.24 8.04 -14.56
N ASP A 113 3.76 9.20 -15.04
CA ASP A 113 5.20 9.45 -15.15
C ASP A 113 5.92 9.48 -13.79
N ASP A 114 5.19 9.60 -12.71
CA ASP A 114 5.66 9.68 -11.33
C ASP A 114 4.97 8.66 -10.40
N ASP A 115 4.42 7.58 -10.96
CA ASP A 115 3.86 6.49 -10.17
C ASP A 115 4.95 5.63 -9.48
N ILE A 116 4.53 4.61 -8.75
CA ILE A 116 5.42 3.77 -7.95
C ILE A 116 6.54 3.11 -8.76
N VAL A 117 6.27 2.67 -10.00
CA VAL A 117 7.28 2.03 -10.87
C VAL A 117 8.34 3.07 -11.26
N GLN A 118 7.92 4.25 -11.69
CA GLN A 118 8.82 5.32 -12.08
C GLN A 118 9.59 5.88 -10.89
N THR A 119 8.94 6.03 -9.73
CA THR A 119 9.60 6.48 -8.49
C THR A 119 10.69 5.50 -8.03
N LEU A 120 10.43 4.20 -8.07
CA LEU A 120 11.44 3.18 -7.77
C LEU A 120 12.63 3.24 -8.75
N LYS A 121 12.39 3.39 -10.05
CA LYS A 121 13.46 3.53 -11.05
C LYS A 121 14.34 4.76 -10.78
N GLN A 122 13.74 5.89 -10.45
CA GLN A 122 14.47 7.11 -10.11
C GLN A 122 15.34 6.90 -8.85
N ALA A 123 14.76 6.34 -7.80
CA ALA A 123 15.48 6.07 -6.56
C ALA A 123 16.62 5.06 -6.75
N ILE A 124 16.44 4.03 -7.59
CA ILE A 124 17.50 3.08 -7.97
C ILE A 124 18.64 3.80 -8.69
N ALA A 125 18.34 4.66 -9.67
CA ALA A 125 19.37 5.44 -10.39
C ALA A 125 20.19 6.32 -9.44
N VAL A 126 19.54 6.97 -8.46
CA VAL A 126 20.19 7.79 -7.44
C VAL A 126 21.15 6.96 -6.57
N LEU A 127 20.72 5.78 -6.11
CA LEU A 127 21.59 4.92 -5.29
C LEU A 127 22.77 4.35 -6.08
N GLN A 128 22.58 4.08 -7.38
CA GLN A 128 23.66 3.67 -8.27
C GLN A 128 24.64 4.80 -8.64
N GLY A 129 24.32 6.06 -8.32
CA GLY A 129 25.09 7.23 -8.75
C GLY A 129 25.00 7.44 -10.28
N LYS A 130 23.91 7.00 -10.91
CA LYS A 130 23.64 7.15 -12.34
C LYS A 130 22.55 8.17 -12.64
N ASP A 131 22.12 8.91 -11.60
CA ASP A 131 21.06 9.89 -11.75
C ASP A 131 21.51 11.12 -12.55
N THR A 132 20.57 11.66 -13.30
CA THR A 132 20.67 12.90 -14.06
C THR A 132 19.44 13.75 -13.74
N PRO A 133 19.39 15.04 -14.14
CA PRO A 133 18.15 15.82 -14.02
C PRO A 133 16.92 15.16 -14.67
N GLN A 134 17.12 14.32 -15.69
CA GLN A 134 16.04 13.60 -16.37
C GLN A 134 15.61 12.33 -15.62
N THR A 135 16.55 11.64 -14.97
CA THR A 135 16.28 10.38 -14.26
C THR A 135 16.05 10.59 -12.75
N ASN A 136 16.23 11.82 -12.25
CA ASN A 136 15.89 12.23 -10.89
C ASN A 136 15.25 13.63 -10.91
N PRO A 137 14.12 13.82 -11.61
CA PRO A 137 13.44 15.11 -11.70
C PRO A 137 12.94 15.62 -10.34
N HIS A 138 12.78 14.74 -9.37
CA HIS A 138 12.36 15.04 -8.00
C HIS A 138 13.52 15.42 -7.08
N HIS A 139 14.76 15.39 -7.57
CA HIS A 139 15.97 15.72 -6.81
C HIS A 139 16.11 14.93 -5.50
N PHE A 140 15.76 13.64 -5.51
CA PHE A 140 15.93 12.78 -4.34
C PHE A 140 17.39 12.75 -3.93
N THR A 141 17.65 13.00 -2.65
CA THR A 141 18.95 12.73 -2.05
C THR A 141 19.17 11.22 -1.95
N ARG A 142 20.41 10.76 -1.81
CA ARG A 142 20.72 9.32 -1.64
C ARG A 142 20.01 8.73 -0.41
N ARG A 143 19.89 9.48 0.69
CA ARG A 143 19.13 9.07 1.87
C ARG A 143 17.64 8.94 1.56
N GLN A 144 17.04 9.94 0.94
CA GLN A 144 15.64 9.87 0.54
C GLN A 144 15.38 8.72 -0.43
N ALA A 145 16.26 8.50 -1.42
CA ALA A 145 16.16 7.38 -2.34
C ALA A 145 16.20 6.02 -1.61
N LEU A 146 17.07 5.83 -0.62
CA LEU A 146 17.09 4.62 0.20
C LEU A 146 15.78 4.43 0.97
N ILE A 147 15.28 5.48 1.62
CA ILE A 147 14.03 5.45 2.38
C ILE A 147 12.84 5.14 1.45
N LEU A 148 12.78 5.79 0.28
CA LEU A 148 11.74 5.54 -0.72
C LEU A 148 11.79 4.10 -1.23
N ILE A 149 12.97 3.57 -1.60
CA ILE A 149 13.11 2.17 -2.02
C ILE A 149 12.64 1.22 -0.90
N THR A 150 13.01 1.49 0.35
CA THR A 150 12.61 0.65 1.49
C THR A 150 11.09 0.57 1.61
N HIS A 151 10.38 1.67 1.46
CA HIS A 151 8.94 1.77 1.57
C HIS A 151 8.23 1.23 0.32
N MET A 152 8.59 1.79 -0.86
CA MET A 152 7.92 1.49 -2.13
C MET A 152 8.11 0.04 -2.57
N THR A 153 9.18 -0.63 -2.16
CA THR A 153 9.28 -2.09 -2.37
C THR A 153 8.21 -2.82 -1.58
N GLY A 154 7.79 -2.33 -0.42
CA GLY A 154 6.61 -2.84 0.27
C GLY A 154 5.34 -2.57 -0.54
N ASP A 155 5.13 -1.32 -0.93
CA ASP A 155 3.93 -0.86 -1.64
C ASP A 155 3.68 -1.62 -2.94
N ILE A 156 4.70 -1.76 -3.78
CA ILE A 156 4.57 -2.43 -5.08
C ILE A 156 4.21 -3.93 -4.95
N HIS A 157 4.41 -4.52 -3.77
CA HIS A 157 3.97 -5.88 -3.46
C HIS A 157 2.57 -5.93 -2.82
N GLN A 158 1.91 -4.79 -2.57
CA GLN A 158 0.51 -4.74 -2.13
C GLN A 158 -0.42 -4.77 -3.34
N PRO A 159 -1.32 -5.74 -3.46
CA PRO A 159 -2.15 -5.94 -4.66
C PRO A 159 -2.89 -4.69 -5.14
N LEU A 160 -3.43 -3.87 -4.23
CA LEU A 160 -4.22 -2.68 -4.58
C LEU A 160 -3.38 -1.43 -4.82
N HIS A 161 -2.05 -1.50 -4.66
CA HIS A 161 -1.12 -0.44 -5.05
C HIS A 161 -0.64 -0.55 -6.50
N VAL A 162 -1.01 -1.64 -7.18
CA VAL A 162 -0.67 -1.86 -8.60
C VAL A 162 -1.93 -2.04 -9.43
N GLY A 163 -2.85 -2.90 -9.01
CA GLY A 163 -4.09 -3.16 -9.73
C GLY A 163 -5.28 -2.41 -9.15
N ALA A 164 -5.86 -1.50 -9.92
CA ALA A 164 -7.06 -0.76 -9.56
C ALA A 164 -8.31 -1.34 -10.22
N ALA A 165 -9.46 -1.24 -9.55
CA ALA A 165 -10.75 -1.54 -10.12
C ALA A 165 -11.41 -0.27 -10.63
N TYR A 166 -11.87 -0.30 -11.87
CA TYR A 166 -12.76 0.70 -12.45
C TYR A 166 -14.17 0.12 -12.52
N VAL A 167 -15.16 0.92 -12.21
CA VAL A 167 -16.53 0.45 -11.92
C VAL A 167 -17.55 1.26 -12.69
N SER A 168 -18.52 0.61 -13.30
CA SER A 168 -19.71 1.25 -13.85
C SER A 168 -20.72 1.58 -12.73
N LYS A 169 -21.78 2.32 -13.07
CA LYS A 169 -22.82 2.72 -12.10
C LYS A 169 -23.53 1.54 -11.41
N ASP A 170 -23.64 0.43 -12.11
CA ASP A 170 -24.31 -0.78 -11.61
C ASP A 170 -23.37 -1.70 -10.78
N GLY A 171 -22.12 -1.30 -10.55
CA GLY A 171 -21.16 -2.07 -9.78
C GLY A 171 -20.34 -3.08 -10.58
N THR A 172 -20.48 -3.09 -11.91
CA THR A 172 -19.72 -4.00 -12.77
C THR A 172 -18.28 -3.48 -12.96
N PHE A 173 -17.29 -4.36 -12.84
CA PHE A 173 -15.91 -4.03 -13.16
C PHE A 173 -15.73 -3.85 -14.66
N VAL A 174 -15.12 -2.75 -15.05
CA VAL A 174 -14.92 -2.36 -16.45
C VAL A 174 -13.45 -1.98 -16.69
N VAL A 175 -13.00 -2.04 -17.93
CA VAL A 175 -11.67 -1.60 -18.33
C VAL A 175 -11.81 -0.31 -19.12
N PRO A 176 -11.31 0.85 -18.64
CA PRO A 176 -11.30 2.08 -19.42
C PRO A 176 -10.36 1.92 -20.63
N LYS A 177 -10.71 2.53 -21.77
CA LYS A 177 -9.91 2.44 -23.01
C LYS A 177 -8.77 3.49 -23.07
N LYS A 178 -8.94 4.56 -22.33
CA LYS A 178 -7.98 5.67 -22.24
C LYS A 178 -8.17 6.42 -20.92
N HIS A 179 -7.16 7.16 -20.47
CA HIS A 179 -7.22 7.96 -19.24
C HIS A 179 -8.46 8.89 -19.17
N GLY A 180 -8.84 9.51 -20.29
CA GLY A 180 -10.00 10.42 -20.36
C GLY A 180 -11.36 9.74 -20.21
N ASP A 181 -11.44 8.42 -20.13
CA ASP A 181 -12.70 7.69 -19.87
C ASP A 181 -12.97 7.60 -18.36
N ILE A 182 -11.93 7.75 -17.52
CA ILE A 182 -12.02 7.65 -16.06
C ILE A 182 -12.77 8.86 -15.53
N ASP A 183 -13.76 8.62 -14.68
CA ASP A 183 -14.69 9.60 -14.08
C ASP A 183 -15.47 10.45 -15.10
N ALA A 184 -15.45 10.08 -16.39
CA ALA A 184 -16.09 10.85 -17.47
C ALA A 184 -17.30 10.16 -18.10
N VAL A 185 -17.17 8.92 -18.59
CA VAL A 185 -18.21 8.24 -19.38
C VAL A 185 -18.99 7.19 -18.60
N GLY A 186 -19.18 7.39 -17.32
CA GLY A 186 -19.85 6.43 -16.42
C GLY A 186 -18.95 5.29 -15.97
N ILE A 187 -17.64 5.46 -16.11
CA ILE A 187 -16.58 4.62 -15.55
C ILE A 187 -15.99 5.40 -14.38
N PHE A 188 -15.99 4.81 -13.19
CA PHE A 188 -15.54 5.46 -11.97
C PHE A 188 -14.30 4.75 -11.44
N ASP A 189 -13.32 5.52 -10.99
CA ASP A 189 -12.14 5.04 -10.31
C ASP A 189 -12.47 4.63 -8.86
N SER A 190 -12.14 3.40 -8.49
CA SER A 190 -12.23 2.95 -7.09
C SER A 190 -11.09 3.48 -6.21
N ARG A 191 -10.11 4.16 -6.80
CA ARG A 191 -8.90 4.68 -6.14
C ARG A 191 -8.18 3.58 -5.36
N GLY A 192 -7.75 2.54 -6.08
CA GLY A 192 -7.12 1.38 -5.49
C GLY A 192 -8.00 0.69 -4.42
N GLY A 193 -9.33 0.75 -4.54
CA GLY A 193 -10.27 0.18 -3.58
C GLY A 193 -10.58 1.05 -2.35
N ASN A 194 -10.10 2.30 -2.30
CA ASN A 194 -10.43 3.23 -1.21
C ASN A 194 -11.91 3.61 -1.18
N ASN A 195 -12.57 3.58 -2.32
CA ASN A 195 -13.99 3.90 -2.46
C ASN A 195 -14.90 2.67 -2.27
N PHE A 196 -14.37 1.47 -2.08
CA PHE A 196 -15.12 0.29 -1.67
C PHE A 196 -15.16 0.18 -0.16
N LEU A 197 -16.36 0.03 0.40
CA LEU A 197 -16.56 -0.04 1.85
C LEU A 197 -16.94 -1.46 2.27
N VAL A 198 -16.14 -2.08 3.10
CA VAL A 198 -16.36 -3.41 3.67
C VAL A 198 -16.74 -3.34 5.14
N ASP A 199 -17.57 -4.26 5.60
CA ASP A 199 -17.93 -4.41 7.02
C ASP A 199 -16.81 -5.12 7.78
N ASP A 200 -16.04 -4.35 8.57
CA ASP A 200 -14.90 -4.85 9.33
C ASP A 200 -15.30 -5.90 10.40
N ALA A 201 -16.42 -5.71 11.04
CA ALA A 201 -16.90 -6.64 12.08
C ALA A 201 -17.38 -7.97 11.46
N LYS A 202 -18.02 -7.91 10.27
CA LYS A 202 -18.40 -9.10 9.50
C LYS A 202 -17.18 -9.88 9.06
N ILE A 203 -16.15 -9.18 8.53
CA ILE A 203 -14.92 -9.83 8.09
C ILE A 203 -14.15 -10.46 9.25
N GLU A 204 -14.08 -9.82 10.43
CA GLU A 204 -13.45 -10.44 11.62
C GLU A 204 -14.18 -11.70 12.04
N LYS A 205 -15.52 -11.74 12.01
CA LYS A 205 -16.28 -12.97 12.26
C LYS A 205 -15.97 -14.07 11.25
N LEU A 206 -15.82 -13.72 9.96
CA LEU A 206 -15.41 -14.67 8.93
C LEU A 206 -13.99 -15.20 9.20
N ALA A 207 -13.07 -14.33 9.63
CA ALA A 207 -11.70 -14.73 9.98
C ALA A 207 -11.68 -15.76 11.10
N LEU A 208 -12.42 -15.50 12.19
CA LEU A 208 -12.54 -16.41 13.33
C LEU A 208 -13.20 -17.74 12.92
N ALA A 209 -14.24 -17.71 12.07
CA ALA A 209 -14.92 -18.90 11.57
C ALA A 209 -14.03 -19.77 10.65
N ASN A 210 -12.94 -19.19 10.12
CA ASN A 210 -11.95 -19.86 9.28
C ASN A 210 -10.60 -20.07 10.01
N ASP A 211 -10.64 -20.24 11.32
CA ASP A 211 -9.51 -20.60 12.18
C ASP A 211 -8.33 -19.60 12.19
N ILE A 212 -8.58 -18.34 11.81
CA ILE A 212 -7.59 -17.28 12.06
C ILE A 212 -7.67 -16.92 13.55
N PRO A 213 -6.59 -17.03 14.33
CA PRO A 213 -6.62 -16.75 15.78
C PRO A 213 -7.17 -15.34 16.09
N PRO A 214 -7.84 -15.12 17.22
CA PRO A 214 -8.33 -13.80 17.60
C PRO A 214 -7.17 -12.81 17.76
N GLY A 215 -7.43 -11.54 17.42
CA GLY A 215 -6.50 -10.44 17.66
C GLY A 215 -6.49 -10.00 19.13
N GLU A 216 -5.47 -9.24 19.51
CA GLU A 216 -5.45 -8.58 20.83
C GLU A 216 -6.64 -7.62 20.94
N PRO A 217 -7.32 -7.59 22.09
CA PRO A 217 -8.40 -6.65 22.33
C PRO A 217 -7.90 -5.20 22.15
N LYS A 218 -8.50 -4.47 21.24
CA LYS A 218 -8.20 -3.03 21.11
C LYS A 218 -8.98 -2.29 22.22
N PRO A 219 -8.32 -1.36 22.95
CA PRO A 219 -9.02 -0.54 23.92
C PRO A 219 -10.11 0.28 23.21
N GLU A 220 -11.33 0.21 23.75
CA GLU A 220 -12.42 1.05 23.24
C GLU A 220 -12.07 2.51 23.53
N LYS A 221 -12.14 3.35 22.49
CA LYS A 221 -12.01 4.80 22.67
C LYS A 221 -13.40 5.35 23.01
N PRO A 222 -13.65 5.82 24.24
CA PRO A 222 -14.94 6.37 24.61
C PRO A 222 -15.35 7.52 23.69
N GLY A 223 -16.61 7.52 23.25
CA GLY A 223 -17.18 8.60 22.43
C GLY A 223 -16.81 8.58 20.94
N VAL A 224 -16.02 7.64 20.46
CA VAL A 224 -15.76 7.44 19.03
C VAL A 224 -16.74 6.40 18.51
N PRO A 225 -17.63 6.75 17.54
CA PRO A 225 -18.49 5.76 16.93
C PRO A 225 -17.64 4.65 16.32
N LYS A 226 -18.02 3.39 16.55
CA LYS A 226 -17.42 2.28 15.79
C LYS A 226 -17.85 2.45 14.34
N ASN A 227 -16.94 2.83 13.46
CA ASN A 227 -17.20 2.74 12.05
C ASN A 227 -17.38 1.26 11.72
N LEU A 228 -18.60 0.91 11.32
CA LEU A 228 -18.95 -0.47 10.95
C LEU A 228 -18.32 -0.85 9.60
N THR A 229 -17.93 0.15 8.81
CA THR A 229 -17.30 -0.03 7.51
C THR A 229 -15.95 0.66 7.45
N LYS A 230 -15.05 0.12 6.62
CA LYS A 230 -13.77 0.72 6.27
C LYS A 230 -13.47 0.54 4.79
N PRO A 231 -12.55 1.35 4.20
CA PRO A 231 -12.07 1.13 2.85
C PRO A 231 -11.51 -0.29 2.66
N PHE A 232 -11.82 -0.90 1.53
CA PHE A 232 -11.25 -2.20 1.15
C PHE A 232 -9.73 -2.12 1.01
N HIS A 233 -9.21 -0.98 0.55
CA HIS A 233 -7.78 -0.68 0.59
C HIS A 233 -7.21 -0.85 2.00
N SER A 234 -7.81 -0.20 3.00
CA SER A 234 -7.35 -0.32 4.41
C SER A 234 -7.51 -1.74 4.99
N TYR A 235 -8.42 -2.55 4.46
CA TYR A 235 -8.47 -3.98 4.79
C TYR A 235 -7.18 -4.66 4.34
N TRP A 236 -6.71 -4.41 3.11
CA TRP A 236 -5.48 -4.97 2.58
C TRP A 236 -4.24 -4.45 3.31
N ASP A 237 -4.17 -3.14 3.59
CA ASP A 237 -3.03 -2.52 4.25
C ASP A 237 -2.81 -3.01 5.69
N GLY A 238 -3.87 -3.22 6.42
CA GLY A 238 -3.76 -3.49 7.86
C GLY A 238 -4.35 -4.82 8.31
N THR A 239 -5.57 -5.15 7.87
CA THR A 239 -6.26 -6.33 8.40
C THR A 239 -5.65 -7.62 7.89
N THR A 240 -5.29 -7.69 6.60
CA THR A 240 -4.64 -8.89 6.04
C THR A 240 -3.26 -9.11 6.65
N VAL A 241 -2.49 -8.03 6.89
CA VAL A 241 -1.20 -8.08 7.59
C VAL A 241 -1.38 -8.61 9.01
N ASN A 242 -2.34 -8.06 9.74
CA ASN A 242 -2.66 -8.54 11.09
C ASN A 242 -3.05 -10.03 11.08
N TYR A 243 -3.86 -10.47 10.13
CA TYR A 243 -4.22 -11.89 10.00
C TYR A 243 -2.99 -12.76 9.66
N ALA A 244 -2.08 -12.29 8.80
CA ALA A 244 -0.83 -12.98 8.51
C ALA A 244 0.03 -13.16 9.77
N PHE A 245 0.16 -12.12 10.59
CA PHE A 245 0.89 -12.16 11.84
C PHE A 245 0.24 -13.12 12.84
N ARG A 246 -1.09 -13.06 13.02
CA ARG A 246 -1.85 -13.93 13.90
C ARG A 246 -1.72 -15.41 13.53
N ARG A 247 -1.75 -15.74 12.22
CA ARG A 247 -1.55 -17.10 11.72
C ARG A 247 -0.15 -17.64 11.98
N LEU A 248 0.86 -16.79 11.98
CA LEU A 248 2.24 -17.13 12.34
C LEU A 248 2.51 -17.02 13.83
N ARG A 249 1.53 -16.58 14.64
CA ARG A 249 1.67 -16.31 16.07
C ARG A 249 2.79 -15.33 16.41
N THR A 250 3.01 -14.36 15.53
CA THR A 250 3.97 -13.26 15.72
C THR A 250 3.23 -11.98 16.08
N LYS A 251 3.87 -11.10 16.88
CA LYS A 251 3.27 -9.87 17.38
C LYS A 251 3.96 -8.61 16.86
N THR A 252 5.18 -8.73 16.37
CA THR A 252 6.00 -7.61 15.91
C THR A 252 6.57 -7.89 14.52
N PRO A 253 6.89 -6.84 13.74
CA PRO A 253 7.60 -6.96 12.48
C PRO A 253 8.88 -7.78 12.58
N ASP A 254 9.68 -7.56 13.62
CA ASP A 254 10.93 -8.30 13.85
C ASP A 254 10.68 -9.80 14.10
N GLN A 255 9.67 -10.17 14.91
CA GLN A 255 9.28 -11.58 15.11
C GLN A 255 8.78 -12.21 13.81
N PHE A 256 8.00 -11.48 13.02
CA PHE A 256 7.55 -11.93 11.70
C PHE A 256 8.75 -12.21 10.81
N ALA A 257 9.69 -11.25 10.70
CA ALA A 257 10.90 -11.40 9.90
C ALA A 257 11.73 -12.61 10.32
N GLN A 258 11.99 -12.80 11.62
CA GLN A 258 12.71 -13.97 12.15
C GLN A 258 12.02 -15.28 11.77
N THR A 259 10.70 -15.36 11.97
CA THR A 259 9.91 -16.55 11.70
C THR A 259 9.91 -16.92 10.22
N VAL A 260 9.72 -15.96 9.33
CA VAL A 260 9.66 -16.24 7.89
C VAL A 260 11.04 -16.58 7.31
N ILE A 261 12.10 -15.91 7.75
CA ILE A 261 13.48 -16.26 7.31
C ILE A 261 13.86 -17.67 7.78
N ALA A 262 13.54 -18.02 9.02
CA ALA A 262 13.80 -19.36 9.54
C ALA A 262 13.03 -20.48 8.80
N SER A 263 11.95 -20.14 8.11
CA SER A 263 11.21 -21.11 7.27
C SER A 263 11.83 -21.34 5.89
N HIS A 264 12.90 -20.64 5.53
CA HIS A 264 13.58 -20.71 4.22
C HIS A 264 12.61 -20.64 3.03
N PRO A 265 11.82 -19.58 2.89
CA PRO A 265 10.81 -19.50 1.84
C PRO A 265 11.47 -19.50 0.45
N ALA A 266 10.87 -20.19 -0.50
CA ALA A 266 11.26 -20.05 -1.89
C ALA A 266 10.72 -18.72 -2.43
N VAL A 267 11.62 -17.78 -2.74
CA VAL A 267 11.30 -16.49 -3.37
C VAL A 267 11.97 -16.46 -4.74
N THR A 268 11.18 -16.26 -5.79
CA THR A 268 11.71 -16.06 -7.14
C THR A 268 12.39 -14.71 -7.21
N MET A 269 13.68 -14.71 -7.49
CA MET A 269 14.48 -13.50 -7.58
C MET A 269 14.38 -12.87 -8.97
N ASN A 270 14.51 -11.54 -9.03
CA ASN A 270 14.50 -10.79 -10.27
C ASN A 270 15.81 -10.99 -11.05
N THR A 271 15.76 -10.81 -12.36
CA THR A 271 16.89 -10.97 -13.26
C THR A 271 17.05 -9.75 -14.18
N GLY A 272 18.21 -9.63 -14.79
CA GLY A 272 18.52 -8.50 -15.68
C GLY A 272 18.92 -7.22 -14.94
N ASP A 273 18.86 -6.11 -15.64
CA ASP A 273 19.22 -4.81 -15.07
C ASP A 273 18.25 -4.41 -13.95
N VAL A 274 18.78 -3.93 -12.83
CA VAL A 274 17.98 -3.57 -11.65
C VAL A 274 16.94 -2.49 -11.94
N SER A 275 17.15 -1.63 -12.95
CA SER A 275 16.16 -0.63 -13.37
C SER A 275 14.89 -1.26 -13.95
N THR A 276 14.93 -2.54 -14.34
CA THR A 276 13.77 -3.28 -14.87
C THR A 276 13.00 -4.03 -13.78
N TRP A 277 13.53 -4.15 -12.56
CA TRP A 277 12.90 -4.91 -11.50
C TRP A 277 11.55 -4.35 -11.05
N PRO A 278 11.35 -3.03 -10.96
CA PRO A 278 10.02 -2.49 -10.62
C PRO A 278 8.91 -2.92 -11.59
N TYR A 279 9.19 -3.08 -12.88
CA TYR A 279 8.23 -3.61 -13.86
C TYR A 279 7.88 -5.08 -13.57
N GLN A 280 8.91 -5.90 -13.28
CA GLN A 280 8.72 -7.32 -12.93
C GLN A 280 7.88 -7.48 -11.66
N TRP A 281 8.08 -6.59 -10.66
CA TRP A 281 7.29 -6.58 -9.43
C TRP A 281 5.84 -6.15 -9.68
N ALA A 282 5.62 -5.15 -10.52
CA ALA A 282 4.27 -4.73 -10.89
C ALA A 282 3.51 -5.85 -11.60
N ASP A 283 4.14 -6.52 -12.58
CA ASP A 283 3.56 -7.65 -13.31
C ASP A 283 3.20 -8.81 -12.37
N ASP A 284 4.12 -9.20 -11.48
CA ASP A 284 3.84 -10.24 -10.47
C ASP A 284 2.70 -9.84 -9.54
N THR A 285 2.63 -8.57 -9.15
CA THR A 285 1.59 -8.09 -8.24
C THR A 285 0.22 -8.02 -8.89
N LEU A 286 0.11 -7.76 -10.20
CA LEU A 286 -1.16 -7.80 -10.94
C LEU A 286 -1.84 -9.18 -10.86
N ILE A 287 -1.06 -10.26 -10.75
CA ILE A 287 -1.61 -11.61 -10.52
C ILE A 287 -2.40 -11.65 -9.21
N TYR A 288 -1.89 -11.02 -8.15
CA TYR A 288 -2.55 -10.95 -6.84
C TYR A 288 -3.64 -9.89 -6.79
N SER A 289 -3.55 -8.84 -7.59
CA SER A 289 -4.63 -7.86 -7.76
C SER A 289 -5.90 -8.53 -8.30
N LYS A 290 -5.77 -9.41 -9.29
CA LYS A 290 -6.88 -10.22 -9.79
C LYS A 290 -7.50 -11.09 -8.70
N GLN A 291 -6.67 -11.69 -7.84
CA GLN A 291 -7.15 -12.51 -6.72
C GLN A 291 -7.80 -11.67 -5.62
N ALA A 292 -7.34 -10.43 -5.41
CA ALA A 292 -7.94 -9.51 -4.45
C ALA A 292 -9.37 -9.11 -4.83
N TYR A 293 -9.64 -8.98 -6.11
CA TYR A 293 -10.98 -8.63 -6.63
C TYR A 293 -11.80 -9.85 -7.06
N ALA A 294 -11.28 -11.08 -6.88
CA ALA A 294 -12.01 -12.29 -7.25
C ALA A 294 -13.21 -12.53 -6.33
N ASP A 295 -14.34 -12.90 -6.93
CA ASP A 295 -15.58 -13.31 -6.25
C ASP A 295 -16.15 -12.29 -5.25
N VAL A 296 -15.71 -11.03 -5.29
CA VAL A 296 -16.33 -9.95 -4.50
C VAL A 296 -17.64 -9.48 -5.16
N THR A 297 -18.56 -9.00 -4.34
CA THR A 297 -19.80 -8.40 -4.82
C THR A 297 -19.79 -6.91 -4.53
N VAL A 298 -19.93 -6.10 -5.59
CA VAL A 298 -20.00 -4.64 -5.47
C VAL A 298 -21.47 -4.23 -5.45
N GLY A 299 -21.86 -3.48 -4.42
CA GLY A 299 -23.20 -2.92 -4.26
C GLY A 299 -23.41 -1.69 -5.13
N PRO A 300 -24.56 -1.02 -4.98
CA PRO A 300 -24.88 0.16 -5.77
C PRO A 300 -23.99 1.35 -5.42
N LEU A 301 -23.76 2.19 -6.44
CA LEU A 301 -23.07 3.47 -6.32
C LEU A 301 -23.80 4.40 -5.35
N THR A 302 -23.08 4.96 -4.40
CA THR A 302 -23.59 5.92 -3.42
C THR A 302 -22.80 7.23 -3.51
N PRO A 303 -23.45 8.39 -3.83
CA PRO A 303 -22.78 9.66 -3.85
C PRO A 303 -22.41 10.11 -2.43
N GLN A 304 -21.24 10.69 -2.29
CA GLN A 304 -20.73 11.29 -1.06
C GLN A 304 -20.26 12.73 -1.34
N VAL A 305 -20.13 13.53 -0.31
CA VAL A 305 -19.59 14.90 -0.41
C VAL A 305 -18.38 15.04 0.50
N SER A 306 -17.26 15.44 -0.07
CA SER A 306 -16.01 15.68 0.67
C SER A 306 -16.13 16.93 1.59
N LYS A 307 -15.20 17.08 2.52
CA LYS A 307 -15.12 18.30 3.36
C LYS A 307 -14.92 19.59 2.54
N LYS A 308 -14.42 19.47 1.32
CA LYS A 308 -14.25 20.58 0.36
C LYS A 308 -15.49 20.83 -0.49
N GLY A 309 -16.57 20.07 -0.30
CA GLY A 309 -17.81 20.19 -1.09
C GLY A 309 -17.77 19.46 -2.44
N GLU A 310 -16.73 18.67 -2.71
CA GLU A 310 -16.61 17.89 -3.95
C GLU A 310 -17.39 16.58 -3.85
N THR A 311 -18.15 16.25 -4.90
CA THR A 311 -18.86 14.96 -4.98
C THR A 311 -17.88 13.85 -5.36
N TYR A 312 -17.92 12.75 -4.62
CA TYR A 312 -17.23 11.51 -4.95
C TYR A 312 -18.18 10.32 -4.72
N TYR A 313 -17.77 9.14 -5.16
CA TYR A 313 -18.64 7.96 -5.15
C TYR A 313 -18.02 6.84 -4.33
N THR A 314 -18.86 6.10 -3.62
CA THR A 314 -18.49 4.90 -2.88
C THR A 314 -19.43 3.75 -3.21
N TRP A 315 -18.96 2.53 -2.96
CA TRP A 315 -19.75 1.30 -3.09
C TRP A 315 -19.59 0.47 -1.81
N THR A 316 -20.66 -0.19 -1.40
CA THR A 316 -20.50 -1.29 -0.45
C THR A 316 -19.86 -2.47 -1.18
N MET A 317 -18.99 -3.21 -0.49
CA MET A 317 -18.40 -4.42 -1.05
C MET A 317 -18.57 -5.57 -0.07
N GLU A 318 -19.02 -6.70 -0.57
CA GLU A 318 -19.06 -7.96 0.14
C GLU A 318 -17.97 -8.90 -0.37
N VAL A 319 -17.34 -9.61 0.57
CA VAL A 319 -16.30 -10.59 0.27
C VAL A 319 -16.82 -12.01 0.53
N PRO A 320 -16.29 -13.05 -0.17
CA PRO A 320 -16.60 -14.43 0.09
C PRO A 320 -16.37 -14.85 1.55
N ALA A 321 -17.10 -15.86 2.02
CA ALA A 321 -17.02 -16.31 3.41
C ALA A 321 -15.62 -16.77 3.83
N ASN A 322 -14.84 -17.33 2.91
CA ASN A 322 -13.47 -17.78 3.16
C ASN A 322 -12.40 -16.71 2.86
N TYR A 323 -12.77 -15.51 2.41
CA TYR A 323 -11.87 -14.47 1.93
C TYR A 323 -10.70 -14.13 2.88
N PRO A 324 -10.87 -14.11 4.22
CA PRO A 324 -9.77 -13.82 5.13
C PRO A 324 -8.59 -14.81 5.04
N VAL A 325 -8.82 -16.04 4.60
CA VAL A 325 -7.76 -17.06 4.50
C VAL A 325 -6.84 -16.80 3.31
N PRO A 326 -7.33 -16.76 2.04
CA PRO A 326 -6.47 -16.48 0.90
C PRO A 326 -5.87 -15.07 0.97
N SER A 327 -6.62 -14.04 1.37
CA SER A 327 -6.08 -12.66 1.44
C SER A 327 -4.93 -12.53 2.45
N SER A 328 -5.03 -13.14 3.63
CA SER A 328 -3.93 -13.16 4.60
C SER A 328 -2.72 -14.01 4.15
N ALA A 329 -2.95 -15.05 3.35
CA ALA A 329 -1.87 -15.84 2.76
C ALA A 329 -1.13 -15.05 1.68
N ILE A 330 -1.87 -14.31 0.83
CA ILE A 330 -1.29 -13.39 -0.15
C ILE A 330 -0.47 -12.32 0.57
N ALA A 331 -1.05 -11.63 1.56
CA ALA A 331 -0.35 -10.60 2.33
C ALA A 331 0.95 -11.13 2.93
N LYS A 332 0.92 -12.31 3.60
CA LYS A 332 2.12 -12.95 4.13
C LYS A 332 3.19 -13.14 3.04
N ASN A 333 2.80 -13.72 1.90
CA ASN A 333 3.74 -14.05 0.83
C ASN A 333 4.30 -12.79 0.16
N GLN A 334 3.49 -11.75 -0.03
CA GLN A 334 3.92 -10.49 -0.61
C GLN A 334 4.85 -9.71 0.34
N LEU A 335 4.61 -9.71 1.65
CA LEU A 335 5.55 -9.16 2.64
C LEU A 335 6.90 -9.88 2.62
N ILE A 336 6.89 -11.21 2.48
CA ILE A 336 8.12 -12.00 2.34
C ILE A 336 8.85 -11.61 1.05
N LYS A 337 8.15 -11.62 -0.09
CA LYS A 337 8.72 -11.21 -1.38
C LYS A 337 9.32 -9.81 -1.30
N GLY A 338 8.56 -8.82 -0.79
CA GLY A 338 9.03 -7.45 -0.64
C GLY A 338 10.34 -7.36 0.15
N GLY A 339 10.44 -8.06 1.29
CA GLY A 339 11.66 -8.06 2.10
C GLY A 339 12.87 -8.72 1.41
N TYR A 340 12.67 -9.84 0.73
CA TYR A 340 13.73 -10.52 -0.03
C TYR A 340 14.14 -9.73 -1.28
N HIS A 341 13.18 -9.15 -2.00
CA HIS A 341 13.46 -8.31 -3.17
C HIS A 341 14.18 -7.01 -2.79
N LEU A 342 13.82 -6.39 -1.65
CA LEU A 342 14.54 -5.22 -1.12
C LEU A 342 15.99 -5.57 -0.81
N ALA A 343 16.24 -6.68 -0.11
CA ALA A 343 17.60 -7.13 0.19
C ALA A 343 18.40 -7.38 -1.08
N ALA A 344 17.84 -8.13 -2.03
CA ALA A 344 18.50 -8.44 -3.30
C ALA A 344 18.78 -7.20 -4.14
N LEU A 345 17.86 -6.22 -4.17
CA LEU A 345 18.06 -4.96 -4.86
C LEU A 345 19.25 -4.19 -4.26
N LEU A 346 19.30 -4.07 -2.94
CA LEU A 346 20.39 -3.38 -2.25
C LEU A 346 21.75 -4.07 -2.50
N GLU A 347 21.78 -5.40 -2.48
CA GLU A 347 23.00 -6.18 -2.81
C GLU A 347 23.39 -6.03 -4.29
N ALA A 348 22.43 -5.94 -5.21
CA ALA A 348 22.71 -5.71 -6.62
C ALA A 348 23.20 -4.28 -6.91
N ILE A 349 22.78 -3.30 -6.12
CA ILE A 349 23.26 -1.90 -6.19
C ILE A 349 24.68 -1.80 -5.59
N TRP A 350 24.95 -2.51 -4.51
CA TRP A 350 26.21 -2.50 -3.75
C TRP A 350 26.75 -3.93 -3.51
N PRO A 351 27.28 -4.57 -4.56
CA PRO A 351 27.76 -5.95 -4.53
C PRO A 351 29.00 -6.16 -3.63
#